data_424f8ee8d0d4da4c80f3359e13f4c56a
#
_entry.id   424f8ee8d0d4da4c80f3359e13f4c56a
#
_cell.length_a   1.000
_cell.length_b   1.000
_cell.length_c   1.000
_cell.angle_alpha   90.00
_cell.angle_beta   90.00
_cell.angle_gamma   90.00
#
_symmetry.space_group_name_H-M   'P 1'
#
loop_
_entity.id
_entity.type
_entity.pdbx_description
1 polymer ?
#
loop_
_entity_poly.entity_id
_entity_poly.type
_entity_poly.pdbx_seq_one_letter_code
_entity_poly.pdbx_strand_id
1 'polypeptide(L)'
;MTELTDFQRKISAFLPEMELRFQEPMSKHTSFRIGGGAEVMAFPKNKEELARLLKTSALLDCKLSILGAGTNVLAPDEGIYGLVICLKDCLDGMQQLDDTHIRCMAGVTMARAAVFAAGQGLAGLEFAHGIPGTIGGGLYMNAGAYGGEMAQVCTAVEVMDRQGNLRKLTREQMEFSYRHSVLEDSGEIVISGEFALTPDSPEQIKARMKELIAKRTVSQPLNLPSAGSAFKRPVGGYAAALIDQAGLKGFRVGNAAISDKHAGFAVNLGGATAEEVKSLLSQVSDRVYENSGIRLEPEIRIW
;
A
#
# COMPACT_ATOMS: atom_id res chain seq x y z
N MET A 1 -33.16 7.31 -5.55
CA MET A 1 -31.97 7.82 -4.79
C MET A 1 -32.00 7.14 -3.44
N THR A 2 -30.96 6.41 -3.10
CA THR A 2 -30.86 5.76 -1.79
C THR A 2 -30.76 6.86 -0.71
N GLU A 3 -31.59 6.75 0.34
CA GLU A 3 -31.56 7.70 1.44
C GLU A 3 -30.21 7.66 2.16
N LEU A 4 -29.62 8.82 2.46
CA LEU A 4 -28.34 8.90 3.18
C LEU A 4 -28.47 8.31 4.58
N THR A 5 -27.44 7.57 5.03
CA THR A 5 -27.38 7.13 6.44
C THR A 5 -27.23 8.34 7.39
N ASP A 6 -27.49 8.13 8.67
CA ASP A 6 -27.30 9.20 9.68
C ASP A 6 -25.84 9.69 9.72
N PHE A 7 -24.88 8.77 9.59
CA PHE A 7 -23.47 9.11 9.53
C PHE A 7 -23.14 9.95 8.28
N GLN A 8 -23.64 9.56 7.10
CA GLN A 8 -23.43 10.31 5.85
C GLN A 8 -24.01 11.75 5.93
N ARG A 9 -25.17 11.91 6.52
CA ARG A 9 -25.76 13.25 6.75
C ARG A 9 -24.90 14.09 7.69
N LYS A 10 -24.47 13.52 8.81
CA LYS A 10 -23.64 14.22 9.81
C LYS A 10 -22.30 14.66 9.23
N ILE A 11 -21.55 13.75 8.60
CA ILE A 11 -20.22 14.07 8.06
C ILE A 11 -20.31 15.13 6.95
N SER A 12 -21.36 15.08 6.11
CA SER A 12 -21.57 16.11 5.08
C SER A 12 -21.87 17.49 5.68
N ALA A 13 -22.60 17.54 6.78
CA ALA A 13 -22.88 18.79 7.48
C ALA A 13 -21.63 19.42 8.12
N PHE A 14 -20.71 18.58 8.66
CA PHE A 14 -19.45 19.06 9.22
C PHE A 14 -18.42 19.46 8.15
N LEU A 15 -18.49 18.85 6.95
CA LEU A 15 -17.49 18.98 5.88
C LEU A 15 -18.14 19.29 4.52
N PRO A 16 -18.92 20.40 4.40
CA PRO A 16 -19.75 20.67 3.21
C PRO A 16 -18.95 20.87 1.92
N GLU A 17 -17.68 21.27 2.01
CA GLU A 17 -16.81 21.50 0.84
C GLU A 17 -15.85 20.34 0.56
N MET A 18 -15.88 19.30 1.40
CA MET A 18 -15.01 18.13 1.23
C MET A 18 -15.53 17.24 0.12
N GLU A 19 -14.64 16.73 -0.73
CA GLU A 19 -15.00 15.69 -1.67
C GLU A 19 -15.30 14.39 -0.93
N LEU A 20 -16.59 14.09 -0.78
CA LEU A 20 -17.10 12.86 -0.17
C LEU A 20 -17.85 12.05 -1.22
N ARG A 21 -17.58 10.75 -1.27
CA ARG A 21 -18.33 9.79 -2.09
C ARG A 21 -18.96 8.75 -1.17
N PHE A 22 -20.23 8.46 -1.38
CA PHE A 22 -20.99 7.52 -0.58
C PHE A 22 -21.12 6.18 -1.31
N GLN A 23 -21.02 5.08 -0.57
CA GLN A 23 -21.06 3.74 -1.13
C GLN A 23 -20.06 3.55 -2.29
N GLU A 24 -18.91 4.24 -2.22
CA GLU A 24 -17.91 4.19 -3.28
C GLU A 24 -17.24 2.81 -3.31
N PRO A 25 -17.32 2.08 -4.45
CA PRO A 25 -16.80 0.71 -4.51
C PRO A 25 -15.30 0.65 -4.28
N MET A 26 -14.87 -0.08 -3.26
CA MET A 26 -13.45 -0.31 -2.94
C MET A 26 -12.72 -1.00 -4.09
N SER A 27 -13.41 -1.81 -4.88
CA SER A 27 -12.86 -2.46 -6.09
C SER A 27 -12.30 -1.48 -7.12
N LYS A 28 -12.72 -0.20 -7.12
CA LYS A 28 -12.15 0.85 -7.97
C LYS A 28 -10.86 1.45 -7.39
N HIS A 29 -10.62 1.26 -6.11
CA HIS A 29 -9.52 1.86 -5.36
C HIS A 29 -8.48 0.85 -4.85
N THR A 30 -8.66 -0.44 -5.17
CA THR A 30 -7.70 -1.50 -4.86
C THR A 30 -7.13 -2.11 -6.15
N SER A 31 -5.85 -2.46 -6.14
CA SER A 31 -5.22 -3.14 -7.28
C SER A 31 -5.73 -4.57 -7.48
N PHE A 32 -6.30 -5.17 -6.44
CA PHE A 32 -6.96 -6.48 -6.51
C PHE A 32 -8.33 -6.41 -7.21
N ARG A 33 -8.92 -5.19 -7.33
CA ARG A 33 -10.25 -4.94 -7.88
C ARG A 33 -11.35 -5.73 -7.17
N ILE A 34 -11.23 -5.86 -5.85
CA ILE A 34 -12.17 -6.53 -4.95
C ILE A 34 -12.59 -5.55 -3.87
N GLY A 35 -13.80 -5.70 -3.36
CA GLY A 35 -14.37 -4.98 -2.24
C GLY A 35 -15.66 -4.23 -2.55
N GLY A 36 -16.56 -4.27 -1.60
CA GLY A 36 -17.85 -3.57 -1.62
C GLY A 36 -17.74 -2.07 -1.41
N GLY A 37 -18.86 -1.42 -1.09
CA GLY A 37 -18.91 0.03 -0.92
C GLY A 37 -18.27 0.54 0.37
N ALA A 38 -17.43 1.56 0.31
CA ALA A 38 -17.09 2.36 1.47
C ALA A 38 -18.29 3.24 1.85
N GLU A 39 -18.76 3.19 3.10
CA GLU A 39 -19.91 3.98 3.53
C GLU A 39 -19.70 5.48 3.22
N VAL A 40 -18.51 6.00 3.58
CA VAL A 40 -18.03 7.31 3.15
C VAL A 40 -16.57 7.19 2.74
N MET A 41 -16.22 7.63 1.54
CA MET A 41 -14.85 7.80 1.10
C MET A 41 -14.56 9.30 0.90
N ALA A 42 -13.47 9.79 1.51
CA ALA A 42 -13.07 11.19 1.46
C ALA A 42 -11.73 11.36 0.73
N PHE A 43 -11.60 12.47 0.00
CA PHE A 43 -10.42 12.80 -0.81
C PHE A 43 -9.88 14.17 -0.39
N PRO A 44 -9.07 14.28 0.69
CA PRO A 44 -8.53 15.55 1.14
C PRO A 44 -7.46 16.05 0.15
N LYS A 45 -7.49 17.35 -0.18
CA LYS A 45 -6.57 17.98 -1.13
C LYS A 45 -5.27 18.47 -0.51
N ASN A 46 -5.25 18.65 0.81
CA ASN A 46 -4.12 19.19 1.56
C ASN A 46 -4.13 18.70 3.01
N LYS A 47 -3.11 19.11 3.77
CA LYS A 47 -2.94 18.73 5.20
C LYS A 47 -4.08 19.26 6.08
N GLU A 48 -4.57 20.44 5.78
CA GLU A 48 -5.62 21.13 6.52
C GLU A 48 -6.95 20.37 6.39
N GLU A 49 -7.29 19.95 5.18
CA GLU A 49 -8.47 19.11 4.93
C GLU A 49 -8.35 17.74 5.60
N LEU A 50 -7.16 17.12 5.55
CA LEU A 50 -6.90 15.87 6.25
C LEU A 50 -7.08 16.05 7.77
N ALA A 51 -6.51 17.09 8.36
CA ALA A 51 -6.68 17.39 9.79
C ALA A 51 -8.14 17.60 10.18
N ARG A 52 -8.94 18.28 9.34
CA ARG A 52 -10.38 18.43 9.55
C ARG A 52 -11.12 17.10 9.49
N LEU A 53 -10.81 16.24 8.51
CA LEU A 53 -11.37 14.88 8.43
C LEU A 53 -11.09 14.07 9.69
N LEU A 54 -9.84 14.08 10.17
CA LEU A 54 -9.44 13.35 11.38
C LEU A 54 -10.17 13.84 12.62
N LYS A 55 -10.24 15.17 12.83
CA LYS A 55 -10.99 15.77 13.93
C LYS A 55 -12.49 15.44 13.86
N THR A 56 -13.06 15.50 12.67
CA THR A 56 -14.48 15.16 12.47
C THR A 56 -14.72 13.67 12.72
N SER A 57 -13.82 12.78 12.28
CA SER A 57 -13.94 11.34 12.55
C SER A 57 -13.89 11.01 14.03
N ALA A 58 -13.01 11.70 14.79
CA ALA A 58 -12.93 11.57 16.24
C ALA A 58 -14.21 12.10 16.94
N LEU A 59 -14.73 13.26 16.49
CA LEU A 59 -15.96 13.84 17.03
C LEU A 59 -17.18 12.95 16.79
N LEU A 60 -17.25 12.27 15.65
CA LEU A 60 -18.34 11.37 15.28
C LEU A 60 -18.12 9.92 15.77
N ASP A 61 -17.01 9.66 16.46
CA ASP A 61 -16.61 8.33 16.96
C ASP A 61 -16.75 7.24 15.87
N CYS A 62 -16.32 7.55 14.65
CA CYS A 62 -16.45 6.61 13.54
C CYS A 62 -15.16 5.80 13.31
N LYS A 63 -15.33 4.59 12.78
CA LYS A 63 -14.21 3.79 12.29
C LYS A 63 -13.51 4.55 11.17
N LEU A 64 -12.17 4.53 11.20
CA LEU A 64 -11.33 5.20 10.22
C LEU A 64 -10.36 4.22 9.57
N SER A 65 -10.35 4.22 8.25
CA SER A 65 -9.38 3.50 7.42
C SER A 65 -8.63 4.48 6.51
N ILE A 66 -7.31 4.31 6.40
CA ILE A 66 -6.47 5.14 5.54
C ILE A 66 -6.01 4.33 4.35
N LEU A 67 -6.27 4.83 3.15
CA LEU A 67 -5.94 4.17 1.90
C LEU A 67 -4.92 5.00 1.10
N GLY A 68 -3.80 4.37 0.73
CA GLY A 68 -2.91 4.90 -0.31
C GLY A 68 -3.41 4.48 -1.70
N ALA A 69 -2.56 3.81 -2.47
CA ALA A 69 -2.95 3.28 -3.79
C ALA A 69 -3.70 1.93 -3.74
N GLY A 70 -4.02 1.39 -2.57
CA GLY A 70 -4.75 0.13 -2.41
C GLY A 70 -4.03 -1.10 -2.97
N THR A 71 -2.71 -1.09 -2.99
CA THR A 71 -1.90 -2.13 -3.67
C THR A 71 -1.49 -3.29 -2.76
N ASN A 72 -1.83 -3.24 -1.47
CA ASN A 72 -1.63 -4.31 -0.50
C ASN A 72 -2.87 -4.53 0.38
N VAL A 73 -4.08 -4.30 -0.18
CA VAL A 73 -5.35 -4.35 0.57
C VAL A 73 -6.29 -5.33 -0.10
N LEU A 74 -6.92 -6.18 0.69
CA LEU A 74 -8.12 -6.94 0.38
C LEU A 74 -9.28 -6.31 1.14
N ALA A 75 -10.12 -5.56 0.45
CA ALA A 75 -11.32 -4.96 1.02
C ALA A 75 -12.47 -5.96 1.06
N PRO A 76 -13.30 -5.98 2.12
CA PRO A 76 -14.38 -6.94 2.30
C PRO A 76 -15.51 -6.74 1.27
N ASP A 77 -16.20 -7.84 0.94
CA ASP A 77 -17.29 -7.84 -0.05
C ASP A 77 -18.51 -7.05 0.44
N GLU A 78 -18.80 -7.08 1.75
CA GLU A 78 -19.86 -6.35 2.41
C GLU A 78 -19.62 -4.84 2.47
N GLY A 79 -18.39 -4.39 2.19
CA GLY A 79 -18.00 -2.98 2.23
C GLY A 79 -17.38 -2.56 3.56
N ILE A 80 -17.08 -1.26 3.68
CA ILE A 80 -16.40 -0.68 4.84
C ILE A 80 -17.31 0.35 5.49
N TYR A 81 -17.66 0.10 6.75
CA TYR A 81 -18.43 1.04 7.56
C TYR A 81 -17.53 2.16 8.12
N GLY A 82 -18.08 3.37 8.19
CA GLY A 82 -17.39 4.57 8.67
C GLY A 82 -16.67 5.30 7.53
N LEU A 83 -15.51 5.88 7.84
CA LEU A 83 -14.77 6.77 6.96
C LEU A 83 -13.53 6.10 6.38
N VAL A 84 -13.41 6.04 5.06
CA VAL A 84 -12.17 5.74 4.33
C VAL A 84 -11.58 7.05 3.83
N ILE A 85 -10.34 7.38 4.19
CA ILE A 85 -9.61 8.51 3.63
C ILE A 85 -8.63 8.01 2.58
N CYS A 86 -8.82 8.41 1.33
CA CYS A 86 -7.94 8.06 0.21
C CYS A 86 -6.90 9.17 0.03
N LEU A 87 -5.62 8.83 0.25
CA LEU A 87 -4.51 9.78 0.14
C LEU A 87 -3.79 9.73 -1.21
N LYS A 88 -4.12 8.75 -2.05
CA LYS A 88 -3.56 8.68 -3.41
C LYS A 88 -3.95 9.95 -4.18
N ASP A 89 -2.96 10.57 -4.80
CA ASP A 89 -3.10 11.82 -5.59
C ASP A 89 -3.57 13.05 -4.78
N CYS A 90 -3.64 12.94 -3.43
CA CYS A 90 -4.09 14.03 -2.55
C CYS A 90 -2.92 14.84 -1.99
N LEU A 91 -2.02 14.19 -1.28
CA LEU A 91 -0.77 14.81 -0.77
C LEU A 91 0.31 14.58 -1.82
N ASP A 92 0.32 15.39 -2.87
CA ASP A 92 1.11 15.18 -4.09
C ASP A 92 2.11 16.33 -4.32
N GLY A 93 3.32 16.18 -3.77
CA GLY A 93 4.42 17.13 -3.94
C GLY A 93 5.76 16.45 -3.75
N MET A 94 6.76 16.91 -4.49
CA MET A 94 8.15 16.47 -4.40
C MET A 94 9.06 17.68 -4.40
N GLN A 95 10.10 17.66 -3.59
CA GLN A 95 11.06 18.76 -3.45
C GLN A 95 12.46 18.20 -3.23
N GLN A 96 13.44 18.73 -3.92
CA GLN A 96 14.84 18.57 -3.55
C GLN A 96 15.13 19.54 -2.39
N LEU A 97 15.69 19.03 -1.30
CA LEU A 97 16.00 19.83 -0.11
C LEU A 97 17.44 20.37 -0.15
N ASP A 98 18.36 19.55 -0.62
CA ASP A 98 19.78 19.86 -0.83
C ASP A 98 20.36 18.92 -1.90
N ASP A 99 21.69 18.87 -2.03
CA ASP A 99 22.39 18.07 -3.05
C ASP A 99 22.23 16.56 -2.91
N THR A 100 21.72 16.09 -1.76
CA THR A 100 21.60 14.65 -1.43
C THR A 100 20.24 14.27 -0.87
N HIS A 101 19.37 15.23 -0.56
CA HIS A 101 18.08 14.93 0.07
C HIS A 101 16.90 15.40 -0.76
N ILE A 102 15.89 14.54 -0.79
CA ILE A 102 14.56 14.89 -1.33
C ILE A 102 13.48 14.68 -0.30
N ARG A 103 12.38 15.42 -0.43
CA ARG A 103 11.12 15.18 0.28
C ARG A 103 10.04 14.79 -0.72
N CYS A 104 9.26 13.75 -0.39
CA CYS A 104 8.09 13.36 -1.15
C CYS A 104 6.88 13.28 -0.24
N MET A 105 5.74 13.85 -0.68
CA MET A 105 4.47 13.77 0.03
C MET A 105 3.89 12.35 -0.05
N ALA A 106 3.03 12.01 0.92
CA ALA A 106 2.52 10.65 1.12
C ALA A 106 1.72 10.09 -0.06
N GLY A 107 1.02 10.93 -0.82
CA GLY A 107 0.22 10.54 -1.99
C GLY A 107 1.03 10.32 -3.28
N VAL A 108 2.28 10.78 -3.31
CA VAL A 108 3.17 10.56 -4.46
C VAL A 108 3.39 9.06 -4.65
N THR A 109 3.29 8.57 -5.89
CA THR A 109 3.60 7.16 -6.16
C THR A 109 5.11 6.91 -6.03
N MET A 110 5.48 5.71 -5.55
CA MET A 110 6.88 5.31 -5.43
C MET A 110 7.63 5.40 -6.76
N ALA A 111 6.96 5.06 -7.87
CA ALA A 111 7.52 5.21 -9.21
C ALA A 111 7.83 6.67 -9.56
N ARG A 112 6.94 7.62 -9.25
CA ARG A 112 7.16 9.06 -9.48
C ARG A 112 8.32 9.59 -8.63
N ALA A 113 8.40 9.18 -7.37
CA ALA A 113 9.51 9.55 -6.49
C ALA A 113 10.86 9.07 -7.02
N ALA A 114 10.93 7.82 -7.50
CA ALA A 114 12.14 7.27 -8.12
C ALA A 114 12.54 8.03 -9.42
N VAL A 115 11.56 8.35 -10.27
CA VAL A 115 11.80 9.15 -11.50
C VAL A 115 12.25 10.58 -11.15
N PHE A 116 11.66 11.19 -10.14
CA PHE A 116 12.06 12.50 -9.66
C PHE A 116 13.52 12.49 -9.15
N ALA A 117 13.88 11.55 -8.28
CA ALA A 117 15.24 11.39 -7.78
C ALA A 117 16.25 11.17 -8.92
N ALA A 118 15.94 10.30 -9.89
CA ALA A 118 16.79 10.09 -11.07
C ALA A 118 16.95 11.34 -11.92
N GLY A 119 15.91 12.19 -12.01
CA GLY A 119 15.98 13.48 -12.70
C GLY A 119 16.91 14.49 -12.02
N GLN A 120 17.08 14.38 -10.70
CA GLN A 120 18.01 15.19 -9.91
C GLN A 120 19.44 14.58 -9.83
N GLY A 121 19.68 13.44 -10.51
CA GLY A 121 20.97 12.74 -10.40
C GLY A 121 21.20 12.10 -9.03
N LEU A 122 20.14 11.62 -8.37
CA LEU A 122 20.16 11.05 -7.04
C LEU A 122 19.76 9.57 -7.07
N ALA A 123 20.71 8.67 -6.79
CA ALA A 123 20.56 7.23 -6.73
C ALA A 123 20.11 6.77 -5.33
N GLY A 124 19.41 5.62 -5.27
CA GLY A 124 18.98 4.97 -4.03
C GLY A 124 17.49 4.59 -4.01
N LEU A 125 16.67 5.17 -4.91
CA LEU A 125 15.24 4.85 -5.04
C LEU A 125 14.91 3.97 -6.26
N GLU A 126 15.89 3.40 -6.94
CA GLU A 126 15.66 2.56 -8.13
C GLU A 126 14.77 1.36 -7.83
N PHE A 127 14.92 0.75 -6.65
CA PHE A 127 14.09 -0.38 -6.20
C PHE A 127 12.61 -0.03 -6.12
N ALA A 128 12.30 1.23 -5.81
CA ALA A 128 10.95 1.74 -5.61
C ALA A 128 10.20 1.93 -6.94
N HIS A 129 10.90 2.14 -8.05
CA HIS A 129 10.30 2.43 -9.35
C HIS A 129 9.32 1.35 -9.82
N GLY A 130 9.60 0.09 -9.54
CA GLY A 130 8.73 -1.03 -9.89
C GLY A 130 7.67 -1.38 -8.85
N ILE A 131 7.71 -0.85 -7.64
CA ILE A 131 6.75 -1.19 -6.58
C ILE A 131 5.49 -0.33 -6.77
N PRO A 132 4.31 -0.93 -7.00
CA PRO A 132 3.07 -0.16 -7.03
C PRO A 132 2.74 0.31 -5.60
N GLY A 133 2.31 1.54 -5.49
CA GLY A 133 1.96 2.13 -4.19
C GLY A 133 2.38 3.58 -4.07
N THR A 134 2.06 4.20 -2.93
CA THR A 134 2.42 5.57 -2.60
C THR A 134 3.56 5.60 -1.59
N ILE A 135 4.22 6.74 -1.46
CA ILE A 135 5.28 6.97 -0.45
C ILE A 135 4.74 6.70 0.96
N GLY A 136 3.52 7.16 1.28
CA GLY A 136 2.90 6.89 2.58
C GLY A 136 2.74 5.40 2.86
N GLY A 137 2.21 4.63 1.90
CA GLY A 137 2.10 3.17 2.02
C GLY A 137 3.45 2.46 2.04
N GLY A 138 4.44 2.99 1.29
CA GLY A 138 5.80 2.48 1.27
C GLY A 138 6.51 2.62 2.61
N LEU A 139 6.37 3.78 3.27
CA LEU A 139 6.92 4.04 4.61
C LEU A 139 6.19 3.22 5.69
N TYR A 140 4.87 3.14 5.60
CA TYR A 140 4.05 2.33 6.52
C TYR A 140 4.50 0.85 6.53
N MET A 141 4.75 0.28 5.34
CA MET A 141 5.09 -1.14 5.16
C MET A 141 6.59 -1.41 5.11
N ASN A 142 7.46 -0.42 5.27
CA ASN A 142 8.89 -0.56 4.91
C ASN A 142 9.04 -1.29 3.57
N ALA A 143 8.42 -0.74 2.53
CA ALA A 143 8.36 -1.39 1.23
C ALA A 143 9.75 -1.60 0.64
N GLY A 144 9.99 -2.77 0.08
CA GLY A 144 11.28 -3.12 -0.50
C GLY A 144 11.18 -4.18 -1.59
N ALA A 145 12.14 -4.13 -2.51
CA ALA A 145 12.32 -5.08 -3.58
C ALA A 145 13.78 -5.09 -4.05
N TYR A 146 14.24 -6.23 -4.56
CA TYR A 146 15.58 -6.36 -5.18
C TYR A 146 16.74 -5.90 -4.30
N GLY A 147 16.64 -6.09 -2.98
CA GLY A 147 17.68 -5.73 -2.01
C GLY A 147 17.63 -4.29 -1.49
N GLY A 148 16.75 -3.43 -2.06
CA GLY A 148 16.47 -2.09 -1.53
C GLY A 148 15.17 -2.06 -0.72
N GLU A 149 15.09 -1.19 0.27
CA GLU A 149 13.88 -0.92 1.08
C GLU A 149 13.87 0.51 1.61
N MET A 150 12.69 0.98 2.03
CA MET A 150 12.51 2.36 2.49
C MET A 150 13.40 2.71 3.68
N ALA A 151 13.62 1.79 4.62
CA ALA A 151 14.50 1.97 5.78
C ALA A 151 15.94 2.35 5.43
N GLN A 152 16.45 1.96 4.26
CA GLN A 152 17.83 2.22 3.86
C GLN A 152 18.05 3.68 3.43
N VAL A 153 17.03 4.34 2.95
CA VAL A 153 17.10 5.70 2.37
C VAL A 153 16.30 6.74 3.16
N CYS A 154 15.32 6.32 3.97
CA CYS A 154 14.51 7.22 4.79
C CYS A 154 15.35 7.84 5.92
N THR A 155 15.30 9.16 6.07
CA THR A 155 15.92 9.90 7.18
C THR A 155 14.91 10.42 8.18
N ALA A 156 13.73 10.81 7.71
CA ALA A 156 12.66 11.29 8.55
C ALA A 156 11.29 11.14 7.89
N VAL A 157 10.25 11.09 8.72
CA VAL A 157 8.85 11.01 8.27
C VAL A 157 8.05 12.05 9.04
N GLU A 158 7.33 12.93 8.31
CA GLU A 158 6.31 13.78 8.92
C GLU A 158 5.02 12.99 9.01
N VAL A 159 4.44 12.94 10.20
CA VAL A 159 3.19 12.22 10.48
C VAL A 159 2.16 13.14 11.12
N MET A 160 0.90 12.74 11.02
CA MET A 160 -0.25 13.41 11.65
C MET A 160 -0.97 12.41 12.55
N ASP A 161 -1.21 12.81 13.80
CA ASP A 161 -2.00 12.01 14.72
C ASP A 161 -3.52 12.13 14.41
N ARG A 162 -4.35 11.37 15.12
CA ARG A 162 -5.80 11.40 14.93
C ARG A 162 -6.46 12.70 15.41
N GLN A 163 -5.75 13.57 16.14
CA GLN A 163 -6.16 14.89 16.54
C GLN A 163 -5.76 15.97 15.54
N GLY A 164 -5.04 15.61 14.47
CA GLY A 164 -4.56 16.51 13.43
C GLY A 164 -3.29 17.27 13.82
N ASN A 165 -2.54 16.82 14.82
CA ASN A 165 -1.25 17.39 15.17
C ASN A 165 -0.14 16.75 14.33
N LEU A 166 0.79 17.59 13.88
CA LEU A 166 1.95 17.15 13.12
C LEU A 166 3.14 16.91 14.04
N ARG A 167 3.90 15.86 13.77
CA ARG A 167 5.24 15.65 14.31
C ARG A 167 6.17 15.00 13.30
N LYS A 168 7.46 15.09 13.54
CA LYS A 168 8.49 14.48 12.70
C LYS A 168 9.12 13.32 13.47
N LEU A 169 9.16 12.16 12.84
CA LEU A 169 9.83 10.96 13.33
C LEU A 169 11.18 10.83 12.62
N THR A 170 12.23 10.50 13.36
CA THR A 170 13.51 10.09 12.75
C THR A 170 13.42 8.66 12.22
N ARG A 171 14.42 8.26 11.43
CA ARG A 171 14.54 6.88 10.95
C ARG A 171 14.46 5.85 12.08
N GLU A 172 15.16 6.12 13.20
CA GLU A 172 15.22 5.25 14.38
C GLU A 172 13.84 5.14 15.04
N GLN A 173 13.10 6.24 15.14
CA GLN A 173 11.74 6.28 15.70
C GLN A 173 10.71 5.61 14.81
N MET A 174 11.02 5.39 13.54
CA MET A 174 10.15 4.61 12.63
C MET A 174 10.19 3.11 12.93
N GLU A 175 11.16 2.59 13.66
CA GLU A 175 11.28 1.18 14.07
C GLU A 175 11.08 0.20 12.90
N PHE A 176 11.66 0.55 11.74
CA PHE A 176 11.52 -0.26 10.54
C PHE A 176 12.00 -1.69 10.72
N SER A 177 11.16 -2.63 10.35
CA SER A 177 11.52 -4.04 10.21
C SER A 177 10.88 -4.63 8.95
N TYR A 178 10.98 -5.94 8.74
CA TYR A 178 10.44 -6.58 7.55
C TYR A 178 8.93 -6.39 7.46
N ARG A 179 8.45 -5.61 6.49
CA ARG A 179 7.03 -5.29 6.24
C ARG A 179 6.32 -4.63 7.43
N HIS A 180 7.07 -3.83 8.20
CA HIS A 180 6.55 -3.18 9.40
C HIS A 180 7.24 -1.83 9.65
N SER A 181 6.51 -0.92 10.27
CA SER A 181 6.99 0.31 10.91
C SER A 181 6.15 0.63 12.14
N VAL A 182 6.63 1.50 13.02
CA VAL A 182 5.89 1.98 14.22
C VAL A 182 4.50 2.52 13.90
N LEU A 183 4.25 2.93 12.66
CA LEU A 183 2.95 3.46 12.22
C LEU A 183 1.83 2.44 12.27
N GLU A 184 2.15 1.14 12.22
CA GLU A 184 1.16 0.08 12.39
C GLU A 184 0.58 0.09 13.81
N ASP A 185 1.41 0.39 14.81
CA ASP A 185 1.04 0.38 16.22
C ASP A 185 0.50 1.75 16.66
N SER A 186 1.11 2.85 16.20
CA SER A 186 0.71 4.22 16.59
C SER A 186 -0.56 4.69 15.90
N GLY A 187 -0.88 4.16 14.72
CA GLY A 187 -2.01 4.58 13.92
C GLY A 187 -1.90 6.00 13.36
N GLU A 188 -0.70 6.58 13.37
CA GLU A 188 -0.41 7.88 12.77
C GLU A 188 -0.33 7.78 11.24
N ILE A 189 -0.65 8.88 10.59
CA ILE A 189 -0.78 8.97 9.14
C ILE A 189 0.42 9.67 8.55
N VAL A 190 1.08 9.06 7.58
CA VAL A 190 2.20 9.67 6.87
C VAL A 190 1.73 10.88 6.07
N ILE A 191 2.42 11.99 6.23
CA ILE A 191 2.25 13.22 5.46
C ILE A 191 3.34 13.37 4.40
N SER A 192 4.60 13.12 4.77
CA SER A 192 5.73 13.14 3.85
C SER A 192 6.89 12.30 4.38
N GLY A 193 7.76 11.85 3.47
CA GLY A 193 9.05 11.23 3.80
C GLY A 193 10.21 12.04 3.27
N GLU A 194 11.31 12.09 4.02
CA GLU A 194 12.60 12.64 3.60
C GLU A 194 13.57 11.48 3.35
N PHE A 195 14.34 11.58 2.27
CA PHE A 195 15.21 10.52 1.81
C PHE A 195 16.60 11.07 1.53
N ALA A 196 17.63 10.43 2.12
CA ALA A 196 19.04 10.67 1.80
C ALA A 196 19.44 9.74 0.65
N LEU A 197 19.95 10.33 -0.41
CA LEU A 197 20.28 9.66 -1.66
C LEU A 197 21.74 9.99 -2.04
N THR A 198 22.30 9.24 -2.99
CA THR A 198 23.69 9.39 -3.41
C THR A 198 23.76 10.01 -4.80
N PRO A 199 24.55 11.08 -5.02
CA PRO A 199 24.78 11.62 -6.36
C PRO A 199 25.33 10.56 -7.32
N ASP A 200 24.73 10.48 -8.52
CA ASP A 200 25.12 9.55 -9.60
C ASP A 200 24.61 10.07 -10.95
N SER A 201 25.12 9.51 -12.04
CA SER A 201 24.66 9.86 -13.39
C SER A 201 23.19 9.47 -13.60
N PRO A 202 22.33 10.41 -14.05
CA PRO A 202 20.94 10.12 -14.38
C PRO A 202 20.77 8.95 -15.37
N GLU A 203 21.70 8.78 -16.30
CA GLU A 203 21.70 7.71 -17.29
C GLU A 203 21.89 6.34 -16.62
N GLN A 204 22.83 6.26 -15.67
CA GLN A 204 23.11 5.03 -14.92
C GLN A 204 21.94 4.67 -13.99
N ILE A 205 21.36 5.66 -13.30
CA ILE A 205 20.17 5.46 -12.45
C ILE A 205 19.01 4.91 -13.31
N LYS A 206 18.71 5.53 -14.44
CA LYS A 206 17.66 5.08 -15.37
C LYS A 206 17.93 3.69 -15.93
N ALA A 207 19.20 3.34 -16.21
CA ALA A 207 19.55 2.02 -16.67
C ALA A 207 19.24 0.94 -15.60
N ARG A 208 19.60 1.18 -14.33
CA ARG A 208 19.24 0.29 -13.20
C ARG A 208 17.72 0.16 -13.02
N MET A 209 16.98 1.27 -13.08
CA MET A 209 15.52 1.25 -13.04
C MET A 209 14.92 0.38 -14.14
N LYS A 210 15.40 0.54 -15.37
CA LYS A 210 14.97 -0.25 -16.53
C LYS A 210 15.25 -1.74 -16.33
N GLU A 211 16.42 -2.10 -15.82
CA GLU A 211 16.78 -3.49 -15.52
C GLU A 211 15.82 -4.12 -14.48
N LEU A 212 15.54 -3.38 -13.37
CA LEU A 212 14.64 -3.87 -12.33
C LEU A 212 13.21 -4.05 -12.84
N ILE A 213 12.72 -3.14 -13.68
CA ILE A 213 11.40 -3.30 -14.33
C ILE A 213 11.38 -4.50 -15.26
N ALA A 214 12.43 -4.72 -16.05
CA ALA A 214 12.52 -5.87 -16.95
C ALA A 214 12.46 -7.19 -16.15
N LYS A 215 13.24 -7.32 -15.07
CA LYS A 215 13.19 -8.48 -14.16
C LYS A 215 11.77 -8.70 -13.61
N ARG A 216 11.10 -7.63 -13.20
CA ARG A 216 9.75 -7.69 -12.66
C ARG A 216 8.74 -8.14 -13.71
N THR A 217 8.79 -7.58 -14.90
CA THR A 217 7.87 -7.90 -16.00
C THR A 217 7.98 -9.37 -16.43
N VAL A 218 9.19 -9.90 -16.43
CA VAL A 218 9.43 -11.32 -16.74
C VAL A 218 8.86 -12.24 -15.66
N SER A 219 9.04 -11.90 -14.37
CA SER A 219 8.72 -12.80 -13.25
C SER A 219 7.30 -12.66 -12.70
N GLN A 220 6.66 -11.49 -12.75
CA GLN A 220 5.40 -11.22 -12.05
C GLN A 220 4.19 -11.16 -12.99
N PRO A 221 2.97 -11.52 -12.50
CA PRO A 221 1.73 -11.53 -13.30
C PRO A 221 1.11 -10.12 -13.38
N LEU A 222 1.82 -9.15 -13.98
CA LEU A 222 1.40 -7.73 -14.01
C LEU A 222 0.14 -7.47 -14.83
N ASN A 223 -0.31 -8.44 -15.62
CA ASN A 223 -1.53 -8.38 -16.44
C ASN A 223 -2.80 -8.78 -15.68
N LEU A 224 -2.69 -9.31 -14.45
CA LEU A 224 -3.82 -9.72 -13.64
C LEU A 224 -3.92 -8.84 -12.37
N PRO A 225 -5.14 -8.49 -11.92
CA PRO A 225 -5.32 -7.79 -10.65
C PRO A 225 -4.81 -8.65 -9.48
N SER A 226 -4.02 -8.01 -8.59
CA SER A 226 -3.47 -8.64 -7.38
C SER A 226 -3.13 -7.57 -6.34
N ALA A 227 -2.85 -7.98 -5.10
CA ALA A 227 -2.36 -7.10 -4.04
C ALA A 227 -0.87 -7.35 -3.74
N GLY A 228 -0.05 -7.63 -4.77
CA GLY A 228 1.37 -7.95 -4.60
C GLY A 228 1.59 -9.40 -4.12
N SER A 229 2.63 -9.59 -3.30
CA SER A 229 2.93 -10.89 -2.69
C SER A 229 1.81 -11.33 -1.75
N ALA A 230 1.34 -12.57 -1.92
CA ALA A 230 0.26 -13.11 -1.09
C ALA A 230 0.70 -13.38 0.35
N PHE A 231 1.95 -13.82 0.53
CA PHE A 231 2.50 -14.21 1.82
C PHE A 231 3.85 -13.56 2.11
N LYS A 232 4.11 -13.30 3.38
CA LYS A 232 5.41 -12.88 3.88
C LYS A 232 6.46 -13.96 3.61
N ARG A 233 7.74 -13.56 3.56
CA ARG A 233 8.85 -14.51 3.50
C ARG A 233 8.92 -15.28 4.82
N PRO A 234 8.77 -16.61 4.81
CA PRO A 234 8.95 -17.42 6.02
C PRO A 234 10.43 -17.55 6.40
N VAL A 235 10.68 -17.91 7.65
CA VAL A 235 12.03 -18.27 8.10
C VAL A 235 12.52 -19.49 7.31
N GLY A 236 13.73 -19.38 6.78
CA GLY A 236 14.40 -20.47 6.05
C GLY A 236 14.02 -20.65 4.59
N GLY A 237 13.22 -19.74 3.98
CA GLY A 237 12.85 -19.91 2.58
C GLY A 237 12.12 -18.75 1.93
N TYR A 238 11.49 -19.04 0.81
CA TYR A 238 10.65 -18.13 0.04
C TYR A 238 9.25 -18.73 -0.07
N ALA A 239 8.22 -17.99 0.28
CA ALA A 239 6.83 -18.45 0.17
C ALA A 239 6.50 -18.96 -1.24
N ALA A 240 6.92 -18.24 -2.28
CA ALA A 240 6.71 -18.65 -3.68
C ALA A 240 7.33 -20.02 -4.00
N ALA A 241 8.52 -20.32 -3.47
CA ALA A 241 9.17 -21.62 -3.71
C ALA A 241 8.41 -22.75 -3.00
N LEU A 242 7.97 -22.54 -1.75
CA LEU A 242 7.19 -23.54 -1.02
C LEU A 242 5.83 -23.82 -1.68
N ILE A 243 5.15 -22.77 -2.18
CA ILE A 243 3.87 -22.90 -2.89
C ILE A 243 4.07 -23.65 -4.22
N ASP A 244 5.16 -23.37 -4.94
CA ASP A 244 5.51 -24.08 -6.19
C ASP A 244 5.85 -25.54 -5.94
N GLN A 245 6.65 -25.84 -4.92
CA GLN A 245 7.00 -27.22 -4.49
C GLN A 245 5.78 -28.01 -4.05
N ALA A 246 4.78 -27.37 -3.45
CA ALA A 246 3.50 -27.97 -3.11
C ALA A 246 2.57 -28.18 -4.33
N GLY A 247 3.00 -27.82 -5.53
CA GLY A 247 2.23 -27.98 -6.79
C GLY A 247 1.01 -27.03 -6.89
N LEU A 248 1.06 -25.86 -6.24
CA LEU A 248 -0.10 -24.98 -6.09
C LEU A 248 -0.17 -23.84 -7.10
N LYS A 249 0.73 -23.77 -8.10
CA LYS A 249 0.52 -22.88 -9.24
C LYS A 249 -0.81 -23.18 -9.94
N GLY A 250 -1.58 -22.16 -10.26
CA GLY A 250 -2.92 -22.29 -10.87
C GLY A 250 -3.99 -22.83 -9.94
N PHE A 251 -3.70 -23.12 -8.66
CA PHE A 251 -4.71 -23.53 -7.68
C PHE A 251 -5.77 -22.44 -7.49
N ARG A 252 -7.05 -22.82 -7.49
CA ARG A 252 -8.20 -21.90 -7.53
C ARG A 252 -9.18 -22.14 -6.40
N VAL A 253 -9.78 -21.03 -5.95
CA VAL A 253 -11.02 -21.02 -5.17
C VAL A 253 -11.93 -19.99 -5.85
N GLY A 254 -12.98 -20.45 -6.53
CA GLY A 254 -13.81 -19.59 -7.38
C GLY A 254 -12.97 -18.87 -8.45
N ASN A 255 -13.02 -17.54 -8.44
CA ASN A 255 -12.28 -16.68 -9.36
C ASN A 255 -10.95 -16.14 -8.77
N ALA A 256 -10.62 -16.50 -7.55
CA ALA A 256 -9.30 -16.26 -6.97
C ALA A 256 -8.35 -17.41 -7.28
N ALA A 257 -7.10 -17.14 -7.64
CA ALA A 257 -6.11 -18.16 -7.99
C ALA A 257 -4.70 -17.80 -7.53
N ILE A 258 -3.86 -18.82 -7.30
CA ILE A 258 -2.40 -18.65 -7.31
C ILE A 258 -1.97 -18.51 -8.78
N SER A 259 -1.17 -17.50 -9.07
CA SER A 259 -0.70 -17.25 -10.43
C SER A 259 0.15 -18.41 -10.98
N ASP A 260 -0.14 -18.84 -12.22
CA ASP A 260 0.69 -19.81 -12.95
C ASP A 260 2.10 -19.26 -13.23
N LYS A 261 2.22 -17.93 -13.39
CA LYS A 261 3.49 -17.27 -13.68
C LYS A 261 4.39 -17.15 -12.46
N HIS A 262 3.83 -16.85 -11.29
CA HIS A 262 4.57 -16.64 -10.04
C HIS A 262 3.77 -17.10 -8.83
N ALA A 263 4.17 -18.20 -8.24
CA ALA A 263 3.44 -18.85 -7.14
C ALA A 263 3.25 -17.98 -5.88
N GLY A 264 4.03 -16.91 -5.72
CA GLY A 264 3.90 -15.96 -4.61
C GLY A 264 2.75 -14.94 -4.77
N PHE A 265 1.99 -14.98 -5.87
CA PHE A 265 0.92 -14.02 -6.16
C PHE A 265 -0.45 -14.70 -6.15
N ALA A 266 -1.37 -14.19 -5.34
CA ALA A 266 -2.79 -14.41 -5.50
C ALA A 266 -3.34 -13.39 -6.51
N VAL A 267 -4.13 -13.85 -7.48
CA VAL A 267 -4.66 -13.04 -8.58
C VAL A 267 -6.18 -13.19 -8.68
N ASN A 268 -6.84 -12.12 -9.14
CA ASN A 268 -8.26 -12.10 -9.48
C ASN A 268 -8.40 -12.38 -10.99
N LEU A 269 -9.03 -13.49 -11.33
CA LEU A 269 -9.28 -13.92 -12.72
C LEU A 269 -10.47 -13.19 -13.37
N GLY A 270 -11.13 -12.32 -12.62
CA GLY A 270 -12.31 -11.57 -13.00
C GLY A 270 -13.52 -11.93 -12.12
N GLY A 271 -13.99 -10.97 -11.31
CA GLY A 271 -15.12 -11.16 -10.40
C GLY A 271 -14.84 -12.02 -9.16
N ALA A 272 -13.59 -12.15 -8.74
CA ALA A 272 -13.26 -12.79 -7.47
C ALA A 272 -13.80 -11.97 -6.29
N THR A 273 -14.22 -12.68 -5.23
CA THR A 273 -14.69 -12.09 -3.97
C THR A 273 -13.57 -12.08 -2.93
N ALA A 274 -13.72 -11.24 -1.89
CA ALA A 274 -12.80 -11.23 -0.75
C ALA A 274 -12.82 -12.56 -0.02
N GLU A 275 -13.98 -13.20 0.10
CA GLU A 275 -14.11 -14.51 0.73
C GLU A 275 -13.38 -15.61 -0.06
N GLU A 276 -13.47 -15.61 -1.40
CA GLU A 276 -12.69 -16.53 -2.25
C GLU A 276 -11.18 -16.37 -2.04
N VAL A 277 -10.69 -15.11 -1.93
CA VAL A 277 -9.26 -14.85 -1.67
C VAL A 277 -8.86 -15.31 -0.27
N LYS A 278 -9.63 -15.02 0.78
CA LYS A 278 -9.36 -15.50 2.14
C LYS A 278 -9.29 -17.02 2.19
N SER A 279 -10.25 -17.67 1.58
CA SER A 279 -10.29 -19.15 1.47
C SER A 279 -9.10 -19.70 0.69
N LEU A 280 -8.71 -19.04 -0.43
CA LEU A 280 -7.51 -19.40 -1.20
C LEU A 280 -6.25 -19.33 -0.33
N LEU A 281 -6.04 -18.19 0.37
CA LEU A 281 -4.87 -18.00 1.23
C LEU A 281 -4.79 -19.03 2.34
N SER A 282 -5.92 -19.34 3.00
CA SER A 282 -5.98 -20.39 4.05
C SER A 282 -5.61 -21.75 3.49
N GLN A 283 -6.25 -22.20 2.41
CA GLN A 283 -6.00 -23.50 1.80
C GLN A 283 -4.56 -23.66 1.30
N VAL A 284 -3.98 -22.59 0.75
CA VAL A 284 -2.58 -22.59 0.32
C VAL A 284 -1.65 -22.72 1.52
N SER A 285 -1.88 -21.97 2.60
CA SER A 285 -1.07 -22.06 3.82
C SER A 285 -1.13 -23.45 4.45
N ASP A 286 -2.33 -24.08 4.51
CA ASP A 286 -2.53 -25.42 5.07
C ASP A 286 -1.79 -26.48 4.24
N ARG A 287 -1.92 -26.46 2.90
CA ARG A 287 -1.24 -27.42 2.03
C ARG A 287 0.28 -27.26 2.03
N VAL A 288 0.78 -26.02 2.11
CA VAL A 288 2.22 -25.77 2.28
C VAL A 288 2.70 -26.31 3.62
N TYR A 289 1.91 -26.13 4.69
CA TYR A 289 2.24 -26.68 6.01
C TYR A 289 2.28 -28.22 6.00
N GLU A 290 1.31 -28.87 5.38
CA GLU A 290 1.28 -30.34 5.22
C GLU A 290 2.51 -30.85 4.45
N ASN A 291 2.97 -30.11 3.45
CA ASN A 291 4.11 -30.50 2.60
C ASN A 291 5.48 -30.21 3.24
N SER A 292 5.63 -29.08 3.96
CA SER A 292 6.93 -28.58 4.40
C SER A 292 7.06 -28.35 5.91
N GLY A 293 5.97 -28.44 6.68
CA GLY A 293 5.95 -28.06 8.09
C GLY A 293 6.01 -26.53 8.33
N ILE A 294 6.02 -25.70 7.27
CA ILE A 294 6.13 -24.24 7.37
C ILE A 294 4.75 -23.63 7.14
N ARG A 295 4.24 -22.88 8.12
CA ARG A 295 2.99 -22.14 7.98
C ARG A 295 3.27 -20.77 7.35
N LEU A 296 2.53 -20.45 6.29
CA LEU A 296 2.64 -19.15 5.62
C LEU A 296 1.74 -18.10 6.29
N GLU A 297 2.27 -16.89 6.46
CA GLU A 297 1.55 -15.72 6.97
C GLU A 297 1.20 -14.78 5.81
N PRO A 298 -0.08 -14.36 5.65
CA PRO A 298 -0.46 -13.41 4.63
C PRO A 298 0.34 -12.08 4.73
N GLU A 299 0.80 -11.55 3.59
CA GLU A 299 1.36 -10.19 3.48
C GLU A 299 0.26 -9.18 3.14
N ILE A 300 -0.79 -9.62 2.45
CA ILE A 300 -1.95 -8.82 2.09
C ILE A 300 -2.69 -8.39 3.36
N ARG A 301 -2.99 -7.09 3.49
CA ARG A 301 -3.79 -6.55 4.58
C ARG A 301 -5.27 -6.81 4.32
N ILE A 302 -5.88 -7.65 5.12
CA ILE A 302 -7.31 -7.94 5.09
C ILE A 302 -8.02 -6.91 5.99
N TRP A 303 -8.94 -6.16 5.45
CA TRP A 303 -9.70 -5.08 6.13
C TRP A 303 -11.02 -5.56 6.71
#